data_559dda41540d6052b7a6af5f05a57d59
#
_entry.id   559dda41540d6052b7a6af5f05a57d59
#
_cell.length_a   1.000
_cell.length_b   1.000
_cell.length_c   1.000
_cell.angle_alpha   90.00
_cell.angle_beta   90.00
_cell.angle_gamma   90.00
#
_symmetry.space_group_name_H-M   'P 1'
#
loop_
_entity.id
_entity.type
_entity.pdbx_description
1 polymer ?
#
loop_
_entity_poly.entity_id
_entity_poly.type
_entity_poly.pdbx_seq_one_letter_code
_entity_poly.pdbx_strand_id
1 'polypeptide(L)'
;MDNIIEGGCFCGAVRYSFESDNYPSANCHCSMCRRTSGAAFLSWMAVPLTAFEYNKGTPKKLISSTQGTRYFCQDCGTPLTCLLEEYPKYIYVTICSLDNPQDFEPGGDMYVEDMLNWVKT
;
A
#
# COMPACT_ATOMS: atom_id res chain seq x y z
N MET A 1 25.70 -0.68 -4.22
CA MET A 1 24.42 -0.21 -4.70
C MET A 1 23.29 -0.85 -3.90
N ASP A 2 22.41 -0.03 -3.42
CA ASP A 2 21.32 -0.51 -2.59
C ASP A 2 20.15 -1.00 -3.46
N ASN A 3 19.79 -2.29 -3.32
CA ASN A 3 18.70 -2.90 -4.06
C ASN A 3 17.47 -3.10 -3.18
N ILE A 4 17.44 -2.45 -2.03
CA ILE A 4 16.36 -2.60 -1.07
C ILE A 4 15.57 -1.30 -0.96
N ILE A 5 14.24 -1.41 -1.03
CA ILE A 5 13.33 -0.31 -0.79
C ILE A 5 12.77 -0.47 0.63
N GLU A 6 12.74 0.62 1.38
CA GLU A 6 12.30 0.60 2.77
C GLU A 6 11.14 1.56 2.99
N GLY A 7 10.30 1.21 3.97
CA GLY A 7 9.21 2.06 4.37
C GLY A 7 8.68 1.67 5.73
N GLY A 8 7.61 2.32 6.14
CA GLY A 8 7.00 2.06 7.43
C GLY A 8 5.93 3.08 7.79
N CYS A 9 5.43 2.98 9.02
CA CYS A 9 4.38 3.85 9.48
C CYS A 9 4.92 5.18 10.00
N PHE A 10 4.01 6.12 10.19
CA PHE A 10 4.34 7.47 10.66
C PHE A 10 5.09 7.46 12.00
N CYS A 11 4.68 6.64 12.96
CA CYS A 11 5.30 6.63 14.29
C CYS A 11 6.58 5.76 14.35
N GLY A 12 6.88 5.02 13.30
CA GLY A 12 8.07 4.18 13.24
C GLY A 12 7.96 2.83 13.94
N ALA A 13 6.79 2.50 14.52
CA ALA A 13 6.62 1.22 15.21
C ALA A 13 6.65 0.03 14.25
N VAL A 14 6.25 0.23 13.01
CA VAL A 14 6.25 -0.82 11.98
C VAL A 14 7.15 -0.40 10.84
N ARG A 15 8.09 -1.28 10.48
CA ARG A 15 8.99 -1.06 9.35
C ARG A 15 8.98 -2.27 8.44
N TYR A 16 9.19 -2.05 7.16
CA TYR A 16 9.25 -3.12 6.17
C TYR A 16 10.29 -2.80 5.09
N SER A 17 10.64 -3.81 4.33
CA SER A 17 11.52 -3.65 3.17
C SER A 17 11.16 -4.67 2.11
N PHE A 18 11.56 -4.40 0.87
CA PHE A 18 11.43 -5.36 -0.21
C PHE A 18 12.51 -5.09 -1.26
N GLU A 19 12.77 -6.12 -2.05
CA GLU A 19 13.77 -6.03 -3.11
C GLU A 19 13.30 -5.07 -4.19
N SER A 20 14.20 -4.21 -4.66
CA SER A 20 13.90 -3.22 -5.69
C SER A 20 13.69 -3.89 -7.05
N ASP A 21 12.63 -3.48 -7.74
CA ASP A 21 12.35 -3.88 -9.11
C ASP A 21 11.31 -2.91 -9.67
N ASN A 22 10.98 -3.08 -10.95
CA ASN A 22 10.00 -2.23 -11.61
C ASN A 22 8.61 -2.86 -11.43
N TYR A 23 8.02 -2.65 -10.27
CA TYR A 23 6.73 -3.26 -9.92
C TYR A 23 5.55 -2.45 -10.45
N PRO A 24 4.44 -3.12 -10.79
CA PRO A 24 3.22 -2.41 -11.18
C PRO A 24 2.67 -1.56 -10.05
N SER A 25 2.13 -0.40 -10.38
CA SER A 25 1.57 0.51 -9.39
C SER A 25 0.40 1.28 -9.97
N ALA A 26 -0.53 1.69 -9.10
CA ALA A 26 -1.69 2.45 -9.53
C ALA A 26 -2.32 3.17 -8.33
N ASN A 27 -3.08 4.23 -8.65
CA ASN A 27 -3.92 4.92 -7.69
C ASN A 27 -5.28 4.21 -7.64
N CYS A 28 -5.71 3.79 -6.47
CA CYS A 28 -6.99 3.13 -6.30
C CYS A 28 -8.03 4.09 -5.75
N HIS A 29 -9.07 4.33 -6.53
CA HIS A 29 -10.13 5.29 -6.19
C HIS A 29 -11.37 4.65 -5.57
N CYS A 30 -11.33 3.36 -5.27
CA CYS A 30 -12.50 2.66 -4.72
C CYS A 30 -12.89 3.20 -3.35
N SER A 31 -14.16 3.06 -3.01
CA SER A 31 -14.69 3.59 -1.75
C SER A 31 -14.01 2.98 -0.53
N MET A 32 -13.59 1.72 -0.60
CA MET A 32 -12.87 1.09 0.51
C MET A 32 -11.50 1.74 0.74
N CYS A 33 -10.75 2.02 -0.32
CA CYS A 33 -9.47 2.69 -0.19
C CYS A 33 -9.63 4.09 0.38
N ARG A 34 -10.67 4.82 -0.03
CA ARG A 34 -10.94 6.14 0.51
C ARG A 34 -11.32 6.07 2.00
N ARG A 35 -12.25 5.19 2.35
CA ARG A 35 -12.76 5.17 3.71
C ARG A 35 -11.77 4.57 4.71
N THR A 36 -10.97 3.59 4.30
CA THR A 36 -9.96 3.01 5.19
C THR A 36 -8.79 3.95 5.46
N SER A 37 -8.59 4.95 4.61
CA SER A 37 -7.46 5.87 4.74
C SER A 37 -7.89 7.31 5.06
N GLY A 38 -9.13 7.67 4.74
CA GLY A 38 -9.56 9.08 4.83
C GLY A 38 -8.96 9.95 3.74
N ALA A 39 -8.38 9.36 2.68
CA ALA A 39 -7.78 10.09 1.58
C ALA A 39 -8.65 9.96 0.33
N ALA A 40 -8.41 10.83 -0.66
CA ALA A 40 -9.16 10.81 -1.91
C ALA A 40 -8.93 9.52 -2.71
N PHE A 41 -7.77 8.92 -2.56
CA PHE A 41 -7.39 7.62 -3.15
C PHE A 41 -6.14 7.13 -2.45
N LEU A 42 -5.80 5.85 -2.67
CA LEU A 42 -4.55 5.27 -2.18
C LEU A 42 -3.71 4.83 -3.37
N SER A 43 -2.41 5.12 -3.30
CA SER A 43 -1.44 4.67 -4.29
C SER A 43 -0.83 3.37 -3.82
N TRP A 44 -0.91 2.33 -4.64
CA TRP A 44 -0.47 0.98 -4.30
C TRP A 44 0.59 0.48 -5.27
N MET A 45 1.53 -0.30 -4.75
CA MET A 45 2.53 -1.00 -5.54
C MET A 45 2.37 -2.50 -5.31
N ALA A 46 2.30 -3.29 -6.38
CA ALA A 46 2.16 -4.74 -6.29
C ALA A 46 3.55 -5.37 -6.19
N VAL A 47 3.88 -5.89 -5.01
CA VAL A 47 5.20 -6.48 -4.73
C VAL A 47 5.02 -7.99 -4.54
N PRO A 48 5.88 -8.83 -5.14
CA PRO A 48 5.79 -10.27 -4.85
C PRO A 48 6.00 -10.54 -3.36
N LEU A 49 5.17 -11.42 -2.80
CA LEU A 49 5.29 -11.78 -1.38
C LEU A 49 6.69 -12.26 -1.02
N THR A 50 7.34 -12.97 -1.95
CA THR A 50 8.69 -13.52 -1.71
C THR A 50 9.75 -12.43 -1.60
N ALA A 51 9.47 -11.22 -2.09
CA ALA A 51 10.42 -10.10 -2.05
C ALA A 51 10.21 -9.18 -0.85
N PHE A 52 9.13 -9.36 -0.09
CA PHE A 52 8.69 -8.43 0.95
C PHE A 52 8.87 -9.04 2.35
N GLU A 53 9.26 -8.21 3.32
CA GLU A 53 9.24 -8.62 4.72
C GLU A 53 9.01 -7.43 5.64
N TYR A 54 8.34 -7.70 6.76
CA TYR A 54 8.29 -6.75 7.85
C TYR A 54 9.54 -6.92 8.70
N ASN A 55 10.23 -5.82 8.98
CA ASN A 55 11.51 -5.83 9.71
C ASN A 55 11.34 -5.46 11.18
N LYS A 56 10.26 -4.76 11.51
CA LYS A 56 10.02 -4.28 12.86
C LYS A 56 8.53 -4.16 13.09
N GLY A 57 8.09 -4.57 14.27
CA GLY A 57 6.69 -4.45 14.67
C GLY A 57 5.77 -5.40 13.94
N THR A 58 4.51 -5.41 14.37
CA THR A 58 3.46 -6.24 13.78
C THR A 58 2.27 -5.34 13.45
N PRO A 59 1.89 -5.21 12.19
CA PRO A 59 0.72 -4.40 11.85
C PRO A 59 -0.56 -5.09 12.28
N LYS A 60 -1.59 -4.30 12.51
CA LYS A 60 -2.92 -4.81 12.84
C LYS A 60 -3.67 -5.14 11.57
N LYS A 61 -4.47 -6.20 11.64
CA LYS A 61 -5.22 -6.72 10.50
C LYS A 61 -6.65 -6.19 10.52
N LEU A 62 -7.14 -5.77 9.36
CA LEU A 62 -8.53 -5.42 9.12
C LEU A 62 -9.03 -6.25 7.93
N ILE A 63 -10.03 -7.10 8.16
CA ILE A 63 -10.67 -7.81 7.07
C ILE A 63 -11.65 -6.83 6.44
N SER A 64 -11.28 -6.24 5.30
CA SER A 64 -12.05 -5.17 4.67
C SER A 64 -13.12 -5.68 3.73
N SER A 65 -12.99 -6.94 3.26
CA SER A 65 -13.97 -7.60 2.43
C SER A 65 -13.75 -9.10 2.53
N THR A 66 -14.61 -9.89 1.86
CA THR A 66 -14.46 -11.35 1.86
C THR A 66 -13.14 -11.79 1.18
N GLN A 67 -12.57 -10.94 0.34
CA GLN A 67 -11.38 -11.28 -0.44
C GLN A 67 -10.18 -10.40 -0.13
N GLY A 68 -10.32 -9.44 0.77
CA GLY A 68 -9.25 -8.48 1.03
C GLY A 68 -8.97 -8.28 2.50
N THR A 69 -7.68 -8.26 2.86
CA THR A 69 -7.23 -8.01 4.21
C THR A 69 -6.22 -6.86 4.18
N ARG A 70 -6.50 -5.83 4.98
CA ARG A 70 -5.64 -4.65 5.06
C ARG A 70 -4.86 -4.67 6.36
N TYR A 71 -3.66 -4.13 6.31
CA TYR A 71 -2.78 -4.06 7.48
C TYR A 71 -2.39 -2.61 7.72
N PHE A 72 -2.43 -2.19 8.97
CA PHE A 72 -2.14 -0.82 9.36
C PHE A 72 -1.46 -0.79 10.73
N CYS A 73 -0.81 0.32 11.05
CA CYS A 73 -0.19 0.49 12.37
C CYS A 73 -1.28 0.79 13.39
N GLN A 74 -1.37 -0.04 14.44
CA GLN A 74 -2.39 0.17 15.46
C GLN A 74 -2.11 1.38 16.34
N ASP A 75 -0.86 1.86 16.36
CA ASP A 75 -0.49 3.00 17.21
C ASP A 75 -0.70 4.34 16.51
N CYS A 76 -0.47 4.43 15.20
CA CYS A 76 -0.60 5.70 14.47
C CYS A 76 -1.60 5.66 13.31
N GLY A 77 -2.09 4.48 12.94
CA GLY A 77 -3.14 4.34 11.93
C GLY A 77 -2.67 4.32 10.49
N THR A 78 -1.38 4.41 10.20
CA THR A 78 -0.90 4.41 8.82
C THR A 78 -1.31 3.15 8.08
N PRO A 79 -2.02 3.26 6.92
CA PRO A 79 -2.27 2.11 6.06
C PRO A 79 -0.95 1.63 5.45
N LEU A 80 -0.66 0.35 5.57
CA LEU A 80 0.64 -0.18 5.14
C LEU A 80 0.52 -1.11 3.94
N THR A 81 -0.23 -2.21 4.09
CA THR A 81 -0.30 -3.22 3.04
C THR A 81 -1.70 -3.79 2.91
N CYS A 82 -1.90 -4.54 1.83
CA CYS A 82 -3.16 -5.24 1.56
C CYS A 82 -2.85 -6.56 0.89
N LEU A 83 -3.55 -7.61 1.30
CA LEU A 83 -3.51 -8.92 0.66
C LEU A 83 -4.86 -9.18 0.02
N LEU A 84 -4.86 -9.66 -1.22
CA LEU A 84 -6.06 -10.03 -1.96
C LEU A 84 -6.02 -11.50 -2.31
N GLU A 85 -7.10 -12.23 -2.03
CA GLU A 85 -7.20 -13.65 -2.38
C GLU A 85 -7.10 -13.87 -3.88
N GLU A 86 -7.57 -12.91 -4.65
CA GLU A 86 -7.57 -12.95 -6.10
C GLU A 86 -6.14 -12.99 -6.67
N TYR A 87 -5.19 -12.39 -5.96
CA TYR A 87 -3.79 -12.30 -6.37
C TYR A 87 -2.88 -12.74 -5.22
N PRO A 88 -2.88 -14.04 -4.87
CA PRO A 88 -2.23 -14.50 -3.64
C PRO A 88 -0.72 -14.43 -3.63
N LYS A 89 -0.08 -14.20 -4.80
CA LYS A 89 1.38 -14.12 -4.87
C LYS A 89 1.91 -12.72 -4.61
N TYR A 90 1.02 -11.74 -4.41
CA TYR A 90 1.42 -10.34 -4.25
C TYR A 90 0.96 -9.79 -2.92
N ILE A 91 1.73 -8.83 -2.42
CA ILE A 91 1.32 -7.95 -1.35
C ILE A 91 1.31 -6.54 -1.93
N TYR A 92 0.25 -5.79 -1.65
CA TYR A 92 0.13 -4.42 -2.13
C TYR A 92 0.62 -3.48 -1.05
N VAL A 93 1.57 -2.62 -1.39
CA VAL A 93 2.23 -1.71 -0.45
C VAL A 93 1.79 -0.29 -0.77
N THR A 94 1.42 0.48 0.26
CA THR A 94 1.08 1.90 0.04
C THR A 94 2.35 2.66 -0.33
N ILE A 95 2.33 3.32 -1.49
CA ILE A 95 3.51 4.04 -1.98
C ILE A 95 3.89 5.16 -1.02
N CYS A 96 2.90 5.84 -0.43
CA CYS A 96 3.18 6.99 0.44
C CYS A 96 3.73 6.60 1.80
N SER A 97 3.76 5.31 2.15
CA SER A 97 4.46 4.84 3.34
C SER A 97 5.91 4.47 3.07
N LEU A 98 6.35 4.52 1.81
CA LEU A 98 7.76 4.34 1.47
C LEU A 98 8.58 5.52 1.96
N ASP A 99 9.86 5.29 2.28
CA ASP A 99 10.74 6.36 2.73
C ASP A 99 11.01 7.39 1.62
N ASN A 100 11.00 6.96 0.35
CA ASN A 100 11.23 7.83 -0.80
C ASN A 100 10.08 7.73 -1.80
N PRO A 101 8.86 8.17 -1.44
CA PRO A 101 7.70 7.98 -2.31
C PRO A 101 7.78 8.74 -3.63
N GLN A 102 8.58 9.80 -3.71
CA GLN A 102 8.72 10.59 -4.94
C GLN A 102 9.37 9.80 -6.07
N ASP A 103 10.09 8.73 -5.75
CA ASP A 103 10.77 7.91 -6.75
C ASP A 103 9.84 6.89 -7.40
N PHE A 104 8.58 6.80 -6.96
CA PHE A 104 7.67 5.73 -7.37
C PHE A 104 6.33 6.27 -7.84
N GLU A 105 6.35 6.95 -8.97
CA GLU A 105 5.13 7.51 -9.56
C GLU A 105 4.19 6.38 -9.98
N PRO A 106 2.91 6.41 -9.57
CA PRO A 106 1.95 5.39 -10.00
C PRO A 106 1.76 5.37 -11.51
N GLY A 107 1.62 4.15 -12.06
CA GLY A 107 1.51 3.96 -13.50
C GLY A 107 0.12 4.16 -14.06
N GLY A 108 -0.91 4.32 -13.22
CA GLY A 108 -2.27 4.48 -13.71
C GLY A 108 -3.27 4.63 -12.58
N ASP A 109 -4.55 4.55 -12.94
CA ASP A 109 -5.67 4.70 -12.02
C ASP A 109 -6.59 3.50 -12.11
N MET A 110 -7.06 3.00 -10.96
CA MET A 110 -8.02 1.91 -10.87
C MET A 110 -9.31 2.41 -10.25
N TYR A 111 -10.43 1.81 -10.67
CA TYR A 111 -11.77 2.16 -10.18
C TYR A 111 -12.08 3.63 -10.43
N VAL A 112 -11.80 4.08 -11.66
CA VAL A 112 -12.00 5.48 -12.05
C VAL A 112 -13.48 5.90 -11.99
N GLU A 113 -14.38 4.95 -12.10
CA GLU A 113 -15.81 5.20 -11.95
C GLU A 113 -16.17 5.70 -10.54
N ASP A 114 -15.33 5.40 -9.55
CA ASP A 114 -15.52 5.83 -8.17
C ASP A 114 -14.70 7.07 -7.81
N MET A 115 -13.93 7.59 -8.77
CA MET A 115 -13.08 8.76 -8.55
C MET A 115 -13.91 9.98 -8.18
N LEU A 116 -13.47 10.71 -7.16
CA LEU A 116 -14.13 11.94 -6.76
C LEU A 116 -14.03 13.00 -7.87
N ASN A 117 -15.11 13.78 -8.03
CA ASN A 117 -15.19 14.74 -9.13
C ASN A 117 -14.08 15.79 -9.14
N TRP A 118 -13.55 16.11 -7.97
CA TRP A 118 -12.53 17.15 -7.84
C TRP A 118 -11.11 16.62 -7.89
N VAL A 119 -10.91 15.31 -8.02
CA VAL A 119 -9.58 14.72 -8.19
C VAL A 119 -9.14 14.87 -9.64
N LYS A 120 -7.94 15.41 -9.83
CA LYS A 120 -7.33 15.60 -11.15
C LYS A 120 -6.04 14.77 -11.20
N THR A 121 -6.06 13.68 -11.91
CA THR A 121 -4.89 12.80 -12.06
C THR A 121 -4.44 12.67 -13.50
#